data_9c8e3b07e0a2b3d839b0d17ae6e0850d
#
_entry.id   9c8e3b07e0a2b3d839b0d17ae6e0850d
#
_cell.length_a   1.000
_cell.length_b   1.000
_cell.length_c   1.000
_cell.angle_alpha   90.00
_cell.angle_beta   90.00
_cell.angle_gamma   90.00
#
_symmetry.space_group_name_H-M   'P 1'
#
loop_
_entity.id
_entity.type
_entity.pdbx_description
1 polymer ?
#
loop_
_entity_poly.entity_id
_entity_poly.type
_entity_poly.pdbx_seq_one_letter_code
_entity_poly.pdbx_strand_id
1 'polypeptide(L)'
;MSTLRARLLCSAVLLSLAATGAAAQQPASAPPVETPPAANPASGEEPTPDNTPGAAPVAPDASDEDAEAEPSEPAIPAEWAPVPTDASDRSAYGLYLAGKAAVVGGEGELGARYLAEAQALTPEQPRVREQAFTAALLTGDLGVAAALAPGEGSPAMVQGGRLVQVVQTFATGDARAANASLAAEPIGAPHARAALLISPWIAAAAGDWERALVPPPEGADPATTAFVRQNRAMLLEHRRRYDEAEAELKSLTEGAVTGPVFRRPYGEFLERRGRRDEARALYETAARANELDLPLARALERVEARGRAPAMPTLMEGAAEALSAAAAQASAEGGHEFAAVYLRLALDLHRDAQGETRLAQVLTRAGLDDQARRAWSQVGTEDPVLFANARTQLAISLDEDGRPEDALQELRRAAAAAPSDPRIALVLAGQLAQAERYDEALAILNGPVLNTADQGAQVRFIRGAAYESLGRIPEAEAELWAALQAAPNDANMLNYLGYLWVDRGLRVEEGAALIARAHAAEPRNGNIQDSLGWAHFRQGRFDEAVATLEQAVAKEPANAEIVDHLGDAYWRVGRQREAEWQWERVLTLDPDAERRAGVETKLDRGLPDAGSAPAGVSQ
;
A
#
# COMPACT_ATOMS: atom_id res chain seq x y z
N MET A 1 -23.58 17.85 11.80
CA MET A 1 -22.55 18.78 11.23
C MET A 1 -21.11 18.20 11.30
N SER A 2 -20.78 17.29 12.21
CA SER A 2 -19.41 16.75 12.35
C SER A 2 -18.99 15.77 11.23
N THR A 3 -19.85 14.91 10.74
CA THR A 3 -19.50 13.83 9.80
C THR A 3 -19.20 14.29 8.38
N LEU A 4 -19.93 15.27 7.84
CA LEU A 4 -19.64 15.82 6.50
C LEU A 4 -18.33 16.61 6.51
N ARG A 5 -18.08 17.39 7.57
CA ARG A 5 -16.86 18.18 7.76
C ARG A 5 -15.63 17.30 7.91
N ALA A 6 -15.71 16.22 8.71
CA ALA A 6 -14.62 15.28 8.89
C ALA A 6 -14.27 14.54 7.58
N ARG A 7 -15.27 14.11 6.81
CA ARG A 7 -15.06 13.41 5.53
C ARG A 7 -14.49 14.31 4.43
N LEU A 8 -14.90 15.57 4.35
CA LEU A 8 -14.34 16.54 3.40
C LEU A 8 -12.89 16.89 3.72
N LEU A 9 -12.52 16.96 5.00
CA LEU A 9 -11.13 17.13 5.43
C LEU A 9 -10.25 15.92 5.10
N CYS A 10 -10.74 14.68 5.29
CA CYS A 10 -10.03 13.44 4.95
C CYS A 10 -9.72 13.34 3.45
N SER A 11 -10.73 13.51 2.60
CA SER A 11 -10.55 13.37 1.15
C SER A 11 -9.57 14.39 0.57
N ALA A 12 -9.53 15.60 1.11
CA ALA A 12 -8.66 16.66 0.63
C ALA A 12 -7.19 16.47 1.02
N VAL A 13 -6.88 15.88 2.19
CA VAL A 13 -5.51 15.62 2.65
C VAL A 13 -4.90 14.39 1.95
N LEU A 14 -5.67 13.31 1.80
CA LEU A 14 -5.21 12.05 1.22
C LEU A 14 -5.01 12.14 -0.30
N LEU A 15 -5.89 12.85 -1.04
CA LEU A 15 -5.76 13.04 -2.49
C LEU A 15 -4.52 13.85 -2.89
N SER A 16 -4.07 14.81 -2.08
CA SER A 16 -2.86 15.60 -2.39
C SER A 16 -1.57 14.79 -2.27
N LEU A 17 -1.53 13.76 -1.41
CA LEU A 17 -0.38 12.87 -1.23
C LEU A 17 -0.32 11.76 -2.30
N ALA A 18 -1.47 11.25 -2.74
CA ALA A 18 -1.56 10.28 -3.83
C ALA A 18 -1.12 10.88 -5.17
N ALA A 19 -1.42 12.16 -5.43
CA ALA A 19 -1.05 12.85 -6.66
C ALA A 19 0.47 13.07 -6.80
N THR A 20 1.19 13.26 -5.69
CA THR A 20 2.66 13.44 -5.71
C THR A 20 3.42 12.11 -5.82
N GLY A 21 2.82 11.00 -5.40
CA GLY A 21 3.39 9.64 -5.57
C GLY A 21 3.15 9.04 -6.97
N ALA A 22 2.04 9.38 -7.63
CA ALA A 22 1.64 8.83 -8.93
C ALA A 22 2.29 9.55 -10.14
N ALA A 23 2.70 10.81 -9.99
CA ALA A 23 3.29 11.58 -11.10
C ALA A 23 4.71 11.11 -11.49
N ALA A 24 5.36 10.28 -10.69
CA ALA A 24 6.72 9.80 -10.96
C ALA A 24 6.81 8.51 -11.80
N GLN A 25 5.68 7.85 -12.16
CA GLN A 25 5.70 6.58 -12.88
C GLN A 25 4.48 6.39 -13.81
N GLN A 26 4.30 7.23 -14.83
CA GLN A 26 3.51 6.84 -15.99
C GLN A 26 4.46 6.52 -17.16
N PRO A 27 4.63 5.26 -17.56
CA PRO A 27 5.12 4.94 -18.87
C PRO A 27 4.04 5.28 -19.90
N ALA A 28 4.47 5.82 -21.05
CA ALA A 28 3.62 6.18 -22.17
C ALA A 28 2.67 5.03 -22.56
N SER A 29 1.40 5.36 -22.73
CA SER A 29 0.33 4.46 -23.14
C SER A 29 0.68 3.72 -24.43
N ALA A 30 0.69 2.39 -24.36
CA ALA A 30 0.70 1.53 -25.53
C ALA A 30 -0.67 1.60 -26.26
N PRO A 31 -0.69 1.45 -27.59
CA PRO A 31 -1.94 1.47 -28.35
C PRO A 31 -2.83 0.24 -28.01
N PRO A 32 -4.17 0.36 -28.16
CA PRO A 32 -5.10 -0.67 -27.75
C PRO A 32 -4.93 -1.94 -28.60
N VAL A 33 -4.78 -3.08 -27.91
CA VAL A 33 -4.83 -4.42 -28.53
C VAL A 33 -6.29 -4.80 -28.74
N GLU A 34 -6.68 -5.07 -29.97
CA GLU A 34 -7.98 -5.60 -30.32
C GLU A 34 -8.16 -7.01 -29.73
N THR A 35 -9.18 -7.18 -28.91
CA THR A 35 -9.60 -8.49 -28.40
C THR A 35 -10.43 -9.25 -29.45
N PRO A 36 -10.13 -10.52 -29.73
CA PRO A 36 -11.00 -11.34 -30.57
C PRO A 36 -12.29 -11.73 -29.84
N PRO A 37 -13.41 -11.99 -30.57
CA PRO A 37 -14.71 -12.20 -29.96
C PRO A 37 -14.81 -13.54 -29.22
N ALA A 38 -15.50 -13.52 -28.08
CA ALA A 38 -15.77 -14.69 -27.26
C ALA A 38 -16.61 -15.73 -27.96
N ALA A 39 -16.16 -16.99 -27.96
CA ALA A 39 -16.92 -18.13 -28.42
C ALA A 39 -17.95 -18.58 -27.36
N ASN A 40 -19.18 -18.79 -27.77
CA ASN A 40 -20.28 -19.35 -26.98
C ASN A 40 -19.97 -20.78 -26.50
N PRO A 41 -20.24 -21.15 -25.24
CA PRO A 41 -20.19 -22.54 -24.84
C PRO A 41 -21.45 -23.29 -25.27
N ALA A 42 -21.24 -24.36 -26.02
CA ALA A 42 -22.28 -25.33 -26.38
C ALA A 42 -22.68 -26.17 -25.17
N SER A 43 -23.96 -26.37 -25.03
CA SER A 43 -24.65 -27.29 -24.11
C SER A 43 -24.15 -28.73 -24.26
N GLY A 44 -23.65 -29.31 -23.17
CA GLY A 44 -23.31 -30.72 -23.07
C GLY A 44 -24.08 -31.37 -21.92
N GLU A 45 -24.81 -32.41 -22.22
CA GLU A 45 -25.69 -33.21 -21.38
C GLU A 45 -24.93 -33.94 -20.26
N GLU A 46 -25.54 -33.98 -19.08
CA GLU A 46 -25.16 -34.86 -17.98
C GLU A 46 -25.46 -36.32 -18.29
N PRO A 47 -24.59 -37.29 -17.97
CA PRO A 47 -24.97 -38.70 -17.96
C PRO A 47 -25.45 -39.12 -16.55
N THR A 48 -26.66 -39.65 -16.52
CA THR A 48 -27.27 -40.36 -15.35
C THR A 48 -26.52 -41.67 -15.04
N PRO A 49 -26.38 -42.10 -13.78
CA PRO A 49 -25.78 -43.38 -13.44
C PRO A 49 -26.80 -44.53 -13.62
N ASP A 50 -26.41 -45.50 -14.41
CA ASP A 50 -27.14 -46.77 -14.58
C ASP A 50 -26.78 -47.74 -13.42
N ASN A 51 -27.83 -48.20 -12.75
CA ASN A 51 -27.76 -49.06 -11.56
C ASN A 51 -28.29 -50.45 -11.93
N THR A 52 -27.39 -51.37 -12.27
CA THR A 52 -27.78 -52.79 -12.45
C THR A 52 -26.82 -53.71 -11.70
N PRO A 53 -27.29 -54.63 -10.84
CA PRO A 53 -26.45 -55.53 -10.06
C PRO A 53 -26.07 -56.78 -10.85
N GLY A 54 -24.76 -56.95 -11.04
CA GLY A 54 -24.19 -58.17 -11.65
C GLY A 54 -23.72 -59.17 -10.63
N ALA A 55 -24.08 -60.39 -10.83
CA ALA A 55 -23.92 -61.57 -10.01
C ALA A 55 -22.46 -61.98 -9.71
N ALA A 56 -22.26 -62.53 -8.51
CA ALA A 56 -21.03 -63.13 -8.04
C ALA A 56 -20.63 -64.43 -8.79
N PRO A 57 -19.36 -64.71 -8.97
CA PRO A 57 -18.92 -66.07 -9.24
C PRO A 57 -18.37 -66.79 -7.97
N VAL A 58 -18.71 -68.05 -7.95
CA VAL A 58 -18.45 -69.09 -6.95
C VAL A 58 -16.95 -69.39 -6.83
N ALA A 59 -16.50 -69.64 -5.59
CA ALA A 59 -15.17 -70.11 -5.22
C ALA A 59 -14.89 -71.56 -5.60
N PRO A 60 -13.64 -71.96 -5.81
CA PRO A 60 -13.22 -73.34 -5.63
C PRO A 60 -12.48 -73.54 -4.30
N ASP A 61 -12.58 -74.70 -3.87
CA ASP A 61 -12.40 -75.43 -2.64
C ASP A 61 -10.97 -75.43 -2.04
N ALA A 62 -10.95 -75.73 -0.75
CA ALA A 62 -9.85 -75.71 0.17
C ALA A 62 -8.84 -76.85 0.00
N SER A 63 -7.62 -76.61 0.40
CA SER A 63 -6.80 -77.61 1.10
C SER A 63 -5.80 -76.96 2.07
N ASP A 64 -5.92 -77.39 3.29
CA ASP A 64 -5.14 -77.22 4.51
C ASP A 64 -3.63 -76.93 4.35
N GLU A 65 -3.14 -75.97 5.15
CA GLU A 65 -2.00 -76.19 6.06
C GLU A 65 -2.02 -75.14 7.18
N ASP A 66 -2.13 -75.60 8.42
CA ASP A 66 -2.11 -74.82 9.65
C ASP A 66 -0.78 -74.11 9.86
N ALA A 67 -0.84 -72.78 9.98
CA ALA A 67 0.10 -71.97 10.73
C ALA A 67 -0.71 -70.95 11.52
N GLU A 68 -0.79 -71.10 12.83
CA GLU A 68 -1.34 -70.15 13.78
C GLU A 68 -0.55 -68.82 13.64
N ALA A 69 -1.05 -67.90 12.81
CA ALA A 69 -0.69 -66.51 12.85
C ALA A 69 -1.55 -65.82 13.92
N GLU A 70 -0.93 -65.21 14.93
CA GLU A 70 -1.60 -64.32 15.85
C GLU A 70 -2.51 -63.36 15.08
N PRO A 71 -3.72 -63.02 15.56
CA PRO A 71 -4.59 -62.11 14.86
C PRO A 71 -3.92 -60.73 14.80
N SER A 72 -3.38 -60.39 13.66
CA SER A 72 -2.99 -58.99 13.36
C SER A 72 -4.22 -58.12 13.55
N GLU A 73 -4.15 -57.16 14.48
CA GLU A 73 -5.17 -56.14 14.62
C GLU A 73 -5.50 -55.62 13.19
N PRO A 74 -6.80 -55.45 12.84
CA PRO A 74 -7.19 -54.99 11.55
C PRO A 74 -6.55 -53.63 11.34
N ALA A 75 -5.67 -53.49 10.33
CA ALA A 75 -5.02 -52.24 9.99
C ALA A 75 -6.10 -51.19 9.76
N ILE A 76 -6.14 -50.15 10.62
CA ILE A 76 -7.05 -49.03 10.49
C ILE A 76 -6.73 -48.44 9.09
N PRO A 77 -7.76 -48.27 8.21
CA PRO A 77 -7.53 -47.63 6.93
C PRO A 77 -6.84 -46.28 7.14
N ALA A 78 -5.89 -45.91 6.30
CA ALA A 78 -5.13 -44.67 6.41
C ALA A 78 -6.04 -43.43 6.49
N GLU A 79 -7.24 -43.49 5.92
CA GLU A 79 -8.30 -42.49 6.00
C GLU A 79 -8.89 -42.31 7.40
N TRP A 80 -8.74 -43.31 8.30
CA TRP A 80 -9.29 -43.34 9.64
C TRP A 80 -8.21 -43.29 10.72
N ALA A 81 -6.97 -43.12 10.30
CA ALA A 81 -5.88 -42.95 11.26
C ALA A 81 -6.13 -41.69 12.12
N PRO A 82 -5.88 -41.73 13.42
CA PRO A 82 -6.02 -40.54 14.25
C PRO A 82 -5.13 -39.42 13.74
N VAL A 83 -5.68 -38.20 13.67
CA VAL A 83 -4.94 -37.02 13.23
C VAL A 83 -3.74 -36.82 14.18
N PRO A 84 -2.50 -36.65 13.67
CA PRO A 84 -1.35 -36.38 14.51
C PRO A 84 -1.58 -35.16 15.42
N THR A 85 -1.18 -35.28 16.70
CA THR A 85 -1.26 -34.20 17.69
C THR A 85 0.13 -33.89 18.25
N ASP A 86 0.30 -32.66 18.72
CA ASP A 86 1.49 -32.25 19.46
C ASP A 86 1.41 -32.63 20.95
N ALA A 87 2.45 -32.27 21.71
CA ALA A 87 2.51 -32.53 23.15
C ALA A 87 1.41 -31.82 23.99
N SER A 88 0.70 -30.87 23.39
CA SER A 88 -0.41 -30.10 23.98
C SER A 88 -1.78 -30.58 23.47
N ASP A 89 -1.83 -31.73 22.79
CA ASP A 89 -3.04 -32.33 22.20
C ASP A 89 -3.68 -31.46 21.09
N ARG A 90 -2.91 -30.55 20.46
CA ARG A 90 -3.35 -29.77 19.30
C ARG A 90 -3.15 -30.60 18.04
N SER A 91 -4.22 -30.83 17.29
CA SER A 91 -4.16 -31.63 16.07
C SER A 91 -3.52 -30.86 14.90
N ALA A 92 -2.83 -31.57 14.00
CA ALA A 92 -2.30 -31.00 12.77
C ALA A 92 -3.35 -30.27 11.95
N TYR A 93 -4.57 -30.80 11.87
CA TYR A 93 -5.69 -30.18 11.18
C TYR A 93 -6.15 -28.89 11.88
N GLY A 94 -6.25 -28.90 13.23
CA GLY A 94 -6.58 -27.71 14.01
C GLY A 94 -5.56 -26.60 13.85
N LEU A 95 -4.27 -26.94 13.93
CA LEU A 95 -3.16 -25.99 13.69
C LEU A 95 -3.18 -25.43 12.26
N TYR A 96 -3.45 -26.28 11.27
CA TYR A 96 -3.57 -25.83 9.88
C TYR A 96 -4.71 -24.83 9.67
N LEU A 97 -5.90 -25.12 10.20
CA LEU A 97 -7.06 -24.22 10.11
C LEU A 97 -6.83 -22.91 10.87
N ALA A 98 -6.27 -23.01 12.10
CA ALA A 98 -5.91 -21.84 12.90
C ALA A 98 -4.86 -20.97 12.18
N GLY A 99 -3.86 -21.61 11.56
CA GLY A 99 -2.85 -20.91 10.77
C GLY A 99 -3.44 -20.19 9.57
N LYS A 100 -4.33 -20.83 8.83
CA LYS A 100 -5.03 -20.19 7.72
C LYS A 100 -5.93 -19.02 8.18
N ALA A 101 -6.68 -19.22 9.26
CA ALA A 101 -7.53 -18.17 9.82
C ALA A 101 -6.69 -16.95 10.27
N ALA A 102 -5.56 -17.20 10.94
CA ALA A 102 -4.66 -16.14 11.38
C ALA A 102 -4.04 -15.37 10.19
N VAL A 103 -3.62 -16.07 9.10
CA VAL A 103 -3.12 -15.40 7.89
C VAL A 103 -4.20 -14.51 7.27
N VAL A 104 -5.43 -15.01 7.15
CA VAL A 104 -6.56 -14.23 6.60
C VAL A 104 -6.96 -13.07 7.52
N GLY A 105 -6.87 -13.27 8.84
CA GLY A 105 -7.14 -12.24 9.84
C GLY A 105 -6.03 -11.22 10.04
N GLY A 106 -4.97 -11.24 9.21
CA GLY A 106 -3.85 -10.29 9.31
C GLY A 106 -2.78 -10.67 10.35
N GLU A 107 -2.97 -11.74 11.12
CA GLU A 107 -2.02 -12.25 12.12
C GLU A 107 -0.94 -13.15 11.49
N GLY A 108 -0.23 -12.63 10.48
CA GLY A 108 0.67 -13.41 9.62
C GLY A 108 1.71 -14.24 10.38
N GLU A 109 2.35 -13.66 11.42
CA GLU A 109 3.36 -14.39 12.23
C GLU A 109 2.76 -15.56 13.01
N LEU A 110 1.57 -15.34 13.61
CA LEU A 110 0.84 -16.39 14.29
C LEU A 110 0.45 -17.49 13.29
N GLY A 111 -0.03 -17.08 12.11
CA GLY A 111 -0.37 -17.98 11.02
C GLY A 111 0.81 -18.80 10.52
N ALA A 112 1.95 -18.18 10.29
CA ALA A 112 3.18 -18.85 9.86
C ALA A 112 3.65 -19.89 10.91
N ARG A 113 3.61 -19.52 12.19
CA ARG A 113 3.95 -20.42 13.28
C ARG A 113 3.02 -21.64 13.34
N TYR A 114 1.71 -21.44 13.29
CA TYR A 114 0.76 -22.56 13.31
C TYR A 114 0.89 -23.45 12.08
N LEU A 115 1.15 -22.90 10.90
CA LEU A 115 1.39 -23.69 9.69
C LEU A 115 2.69 -24.48 9.78
N ALA A 116 3.74 -23.92 10.36
CA ALA A 116 5.00 -24.63 10.59
C ALA A 116 4.84 -25.76 11.61
N GLU A 117 4.08 -25.53 12.70
CA GLU A 117 3.74 -26.57 13.69
C GLU A 117 2.88 -27.68 13.06
N ALA A 118 1.90 -27.34 12.23
CA ALA A 118 1.11 -28.32 11.47
C ALA A 118 1.99 -29.16 10.52
N GLN A 119 2.93 -28.52 9.82
CA GLN A 119 3.88 -29.19 8.93
C GLN A 119 4.80 -30.15 9.71
N ALA A 120 5.23 -29.77 10.90
CA ALA A 120 6.08 -30.65 11.73
C ALA A 120 5.36 -31.95 12.13
N LEU A 121 4.02 -31.91 12.28
CA LEU A 121 3.20 -33.10 12.58
C LEU A 121 2.83 -33.91 11.33
N THR A 122 2.90 -33.30 10.14
CA THR A 122 2.53 -33.93 8.85
C THR A 122 3.60 -33.68 7.79
N PRO A 123 4.86 -34.15 8.00
CA PRO A 123 5.98 -33.86 7.10
C PRO A 123 5.80 -34.42 5.69
N GLU A 124 4.92 -35.42 5.53
CA GLU A 124 4.58 -36.04 4.25
C GLU A 124 3.53 -35.27 3.45
N GLN A 125 2.94 -34.18 3.99
CA GLN A 125 1.89 -33.42 3.34
C GLN A 125 2.44 -32.22 2.55
N PRO A 126 2.63 -32.32 1.21
CA PRO A 126 3.26 -31.25 0.42
C PRO A 126 2.51 -29.92 0.50
N ARG A 127 1.17 -29.96 0.50
CA ARG A 127 0.34 -28.74 0.57
C ARG A 127 0.51 -27.98 1.87
N VAL A 128 0.65 -28.66 3.01
CA VAL A 128 0.91 -28.01 4.30
C VAL A 128 2.28 -27.36 4.27
N ARG A 129 3.28 -28.04 3.73
CA ARG A 129 4.64 -27.51 3.56
C ARG A 129 4.66 -26.25 2.67
N GLU A 130 4.00 -26.28 1.52
CA GLU A 130 3.92 -25.11 0.61
C GLU A 130 3.28 -23.90 1.30
N GLN A 131 2.22 -24.10 2.07
CA GLN A 131 1.55 -23.02 2.79
C GLN A 131 2.39 -22.49 3.95
N ALA A 132 3.03 -23.36 4.71
CA ALA A 132 3.95 -22.97 5.78
C ALA A 132 5.16 -22.20 5.21
N PHE A 133 5.73 -22.67 4.11
CA PHE A 133 6.80 -21.99 3.38
C PHE A 133 6.36 -20.59 2.92
N THR A 134 5.20 -20.49 2.26
CA THR A 134 4.66 -19.21 1.78
C THR A 134 4.41 -18.24 2.94
N ALA A 135 3.81 -18.71 4.03
CA ALA A 135 3.56 -17.89 5.21
C ALA A 135 4.87 -17.40 5.86
N ALA A 136 5.88 -18.27 5.98
CA ALA A 136 7.20 -17.90 6.49
C ALA A 136 7.89 -16.85 5.59
N LEU A 137 7.79 -16.99 4.27
CA LEU A 137 8.29 -15.99 3.32
C LEU A 137 7.59 -14.65 3.48
N LEU A 138 6.26 -14.66 3.58
CA LEU A 138 5.47 -13.43 3.70
C LEU A 138 5.67 -12.72 5.04
N THR A 139 5.96 -13.44 6.11
CA THR A 139 6.29 -12.85 7.42
C THR A 139 7.76 -12.45 7.56
N GLY A 140 8.63 -12.99 6.69
CA GLY A 140 10.06 -12.70 6.69
C GLY A 140 10.89 -13.61 7.60
N ASP A 141 10.32 -14.73 8.06
CA ASP A 141 11.10 -15.78 8.74
C ASP A 141 11.81 -16.64 7.69
N LEU A 142 12.90 -16.10 7.15
CA LEU A 142 13.66 -16.74 6.08
C LEU A 142 14.38 -18.02 6.52
N GLY A 143 14.71 -18.13 7.81
CA GLY A 143 15.28 -19.36 8.37
C GLY A 143 14.29 -20.52 8.33
N VAL A 144 13.07 -20.27 8.79
CA VAL A 144 11.96 -21.25 8.69
C VAL A 144 11.61 -21.52 7.23
N ALA A 145 11.53 -20.48 6.39
CA ALA A 145 11.26 -20.65 4.96
C ALA A 145 12.33 -21.55 4.29
N ALA A 146 13.62 -21.36 4.57
CA ALA A 146 14.68 -22.20 4.01
C ALA A 146 14.56 -23.67 4.45
N ALA A 147 14.20 -23.92 5.71
CA ALA A 147 13.98 -25.27 6.24
C ALA A 147 12.74 -25.96 5.64
N LEU A 148 11.70 -25.19 5.33
CA LEU A 148 10.44 -25.66 4.74
C LEU A 148 10.45 -25.66 3.21
N ALA A 149 11.54 -25.24 2.56
CA ALA A 149 11.62 -25.13 1.11
C ALA A 149 11.14 -26.43 0.43
N PRO A 150 10.13 -26.34 -0.46
CA PRO A 150 9.57 -27.53 -1.10
C PRO A 150 10.52 -28.10 -2.14
N GLY A 151 10.76 -29.42 -2.09
CA GLY A 151 11.53 -30.13 -3.12
C GLY A 151 10.68 -30.60 -4.30
N GLU A 152 9.36 -30.61 -4.13
CA GLU A 152 8.36 -31.03 -5.11
C GLU A 152 7.22 -30.02 -5.13
N GLY A 153 6.50 -29.95 -6.25
CA GLY A 153 5.37 -29.02 -6.40
C GLY A 153 5.47 -28.16 -7.66
N SER A 154 4.85 -26.96 -7.64
CA SER A 154 4.95 -26.07 -8.77
C SER A 154 6.38 -25.57 -9.00
N PRO A 155 6.80 -25.36 -10.26
CA PRO A 155 8.15 -24.84 -10.55
C PRO A 155 8.46 -23.53 -9.80
N ALA A 156 7.49 -22.65 -9.64
CA ALA A 156 7.66 -21.40 -8.90
C ALA A 156 8.02 -21.64 -7.43
N MET A 157 7.34 -22.59 -6.77
CA MET A 157 7.60 -22.92 -5.37
C MET A 157 8.95 -23.61 -5.17
N VAL A 158 9.27 -24.60 -6.01
CA VAL A 158 10.56 -25.32 -5.94
C VAL A 158 11.73 -24.38 -6.20
N GLN A 159 11.66 -23.58 -7.28
CA GLN A 159 12.74 -22.64 -7.63
C GLN A 159 12.84 -21.48 -6.61
N GLY A 160 11.69 -21.03 -6.05
CA GLY A 160 11.66 -20.07 -4.95
C GLY A 160 12.32 -20.59 -3.69
N GLY A 161 11.99 -21.83 -3.29
CA GLY A 161 12.61 -22.52 -2.16
C GLY A 161 14.13 -22.63 -2.31
N ARG A 162 14.60 -22.99 -3.49
CA ARG A 162 16.05 -23.07 -3.79
C ARG A 162 16.72 -21.70 -3.73
N LEU A 163 16.08 -20.63 -4.25
CA LEU A 163 16.62 -19.29 -4.13
C LEU A 163 16.78 -18.89 -2.65
N VAL A 164 15.76 -19.14 -1.83
CA VAL A 164 15.79 -18.85 -0.40
C VAL A 164 16.93 -19.60 0.28
N GLN A 165 17.08 -20.91 0.05
CA GLN A 165 18.14 -21.73 0.61
C GLN A 165 19.54 -21.23 0.23
N VAL A 166 19.74 -20.88 -1.04
CA VAL A 166 21.03 -20.36 -1.53
C VAL A 166 21.37 -19.03 -0.85
N VAL A 167 20.39 -18.11 -0.77
CA VAL A 167 20.61 -16.79 -0.15
C VAL A 167 20.86 -16.94 1.34
N GLN A 168 20.10 -17.80 2.05
CA GLN A 168 20.31 -18.09 3.47
C GLN A 168 21.68 -18.71 3.73
N THR A 169 22.11 -19.67 2.90
CA THR A 169 23.46 -20.26 2.99
C THR A 169 24.53 -19.17 2.81
N PHE A 170 24.32 -18.23 1.91
CA PHE A 170 25.23 -17.11 1.70
C PHE A 170 25.21 -16.13 2.89
N ALA A 171 24.03 -15.77 3.40
CA ALA A 171 23.85 -14.87 4.55
C ALA A 171 24.54 -15.40 5.82
N THR A 172 24.53 -16.72 6.03
CA THR A 172 25.24 -17.37 7.16
C THR A 172 26.76 -17.48 6.97
N GLY A 173 27.29 -16.99 5.84
CA GLY A 173 28.73 -16.89 5.56
C GLY A 173 29.32 -18.03 4.73
N ASP A 174 28.54 -19.04 4.32
CA ASP A 174 29.01 -20.12 3.46
C ASP A 174 28.82 -19.83 1.97
N ALA A 175 29.54 -18.81 1.49
CA ALA A 175 29.52 -18.45 0.07
C ALA A 175 29.96 -19.63 -0.85
N ARG A 176 30.84 -20.53 -0.37
CA ARG A 176 31.30 -21.66 -1.18
C ARG A 176 30.19 -22.67 -1.42
N ALA A 177 29.46 -23.05 -0.37
CA ALA A 177 28.31 -23.94 -0.50
C ALA A 177 27.22 -23.33 -1.37
N ALA A 178 26.89 -22.05 -1.18
CA ALA A 178 25.92 -21.31 -2.00
C ALA A 178 26.32 -21.30 -3.48
N ASN A 179 27.61 -21.02 -3.81
CA ASN A 179 28.12 -21.04 -5.18
C ASN A 179 28.11 -22.45 -5.78
N ALA A 180 28.46 -23.45 -4.99
CA ALA A 180 28.42 -24.85 -5.45
C ALA A 180 27.00 -25.32 -5.77
N SER A 181 26.02 -24.95 -4.95
CA SER A 181 24.60 -25.24 -5.20
C SER A 181 24.12 -24.63 -6.52
N LEU A 182 24.43 -23.35 -6.77
CA LEU A 182 24.09 -22.66 -8.03
C LEU A 182 24.81 -23.25 -9.25
N ALA A 183 26.04 -23.80 -9.04
CA ALA A 183 26.82 -24.42 -10.10
C ALA A 183 26.23 -25.76 -10.50
N ALA A 184 25.82 -26.57 -9.52
CA ALA A 184 25.26 -27.89 -9.74
C ALA A 184 23.92 -27.85 -10.45
N GLU A 185 23.06 -26.90 -10.05
CA GLU A 185 21.74 -26.78 -10.60
C GLU A 185 21.29 -25.30 -10.59
N PRO A 186 21.32 -24.62 -11.74
CA PRO A 186 20.86 -23.23 -11.85
C PRO A 186 19.39 -23.06 -11.49
N ILE A 187 19.05 -21.93 -10.86
CA ILE A 187 17.65 -21.58 -10.53
C ILE A 187 16.91 -21.14 -11.80
N GLY A 188 15.79 -21.80 -12.08
CA GLY A 188 14.95 -21.57 -13.25
C GLY A 188 13.86 -20.51 -13.05
N ALA A 189 12.98 -20.38 -14.07
CA ALA A 189 11.81 -19.50 -14.00
C ALA A 189 10.85 -19.91 -12.86
N PRO A 190 10.18 -18.92 -12.23
CA PRO A 190 10.20 -17.48 -12.50
C PRO A 190 11.35 -16.72 -11.83
N HIS A 191 12.19 -17.39 -11.03
CA HIS A 191 13.25 -16.77 -10.22
C HIS A 191 14.59 -16.64 -10.93
N ALA A 192 14.69 -17.08 -12.18
CA ALA A 192 15.93 -17.08 -12.97
C ALA A 192 16.63 -15.72 -13.04
N ARG A 193 15.84 -14.62 -13.17
CA ARG A 193 16.36 -13.25 -13.22
C ARG A 193 17.01 -12.85 -11.88
N ALA A 194 16.36 -13.11 -10.76
CA ALA A 194 16.91 -12.81 -9.44
C ALA A 194 18.21 -13.61 -9.20
N ALA A 195 18.20 -14.90 -9.55
CA ALA A 195 19.40 -15.75 -9.46
C ALA A 195 20.53 -15.25 -10.36
N LEU A 196 20.23 -14.83 -11.59
CA LEU A 196 21.22 -14.28 -12.52
C LEU A 196 21.90 -13.01 -11.96
N LEU A 197 21.16 -12.15 -11.28
CA LEU A 197 21.69 -10.91 -10.72
C LEU A 197 22.51 -11.14 -9.45
N ILE A 198 22.13 -12.10 -8.57
CA ILE A 198 22.85 -12.34 -7.33
C ILE A 198 24.05 -13.30 -7.49
N SER A 199 24.00 -14.27 -8.43
CA SER A 199 25.01 -15.30 -8.59
C SER A 199 26.44 -14.77 -8.75
N PRO A 200 26.71 -13.67 -9.49
CA PRO A 200 28.06 -13.11 -9.62
C PRO A 200 28.66 -12.67 -8.28
N TRP A 201 27.84 -12.15 -7.37
CA TRP A 201 28.27 -11.69 -6.05
C TRP A 201 28.60 -12.87 -5.14
N ILE A 202 27.78 -13.93 -5.17
CA ILE A 202 28.03 -15.19 -4.43
C ILE A 202 29.31 -15.85 -4.94
N ALA A 203 29.50 -15.91 -6.27
CA ALA A 203 30.71 -16.45 -6.88
C ALA A 203 31.96 -15.65 -6.47
N ALA A 204 31.90 -14.33 -6.49
CA ALA A 204 32.99 -13.46 -6.04
C ALA A 204 33.35 -13.71 -4.56
N ALA A 205 32.33 -13.84 -3.69
CA ALA A 205 32.52 -14.13 -2.27
C ALA A 205 33.11 -15.53 -2.03
N ALA A 206 32.75 -16.49 -2.88
CA ALA A 206 33.36 -17.83 -2.88
C ALA A 206 34.81 -17.87 -3.42
N GLY A 207 35.27 -16.74 -4.01
CA GLY A 207 36.58 -16.65 -4.68
C GLY A 207 36.59 -17.12 -6.14
N ASP A 208 35.46 -17.48 -6.69
CA ASP A 208 35.25 -17.92 -8.07
C ASP A 208 35.05 -16.69 -9.00
N TRP A 209 36.16 -16.00 -9.28
CA TRP A 209 36.17 -14.81 -10.10
C TRP A 209 35.90 -15.06 -11.59
N GLU A 210 36.08 -16.27 -12.06
CA GLU A 210 35.75 -16.65 -13.43
C GLU A 210 34.23 -16.57 -13.64
N ARG A 211 33.46 -17.20 -12.73
CA ARG A 211 32.00 -17.11 -12.77
C ARG A 211 31.45 -15.72 -12.39
N ALA A 212 32.12 -15.03 -11.47
CA ALA A 212 31.70 -13.70 -11.05
C ALA A 212 31.75 -12.64 -12.17
N LEU A 213 32.65 -12.82 -13.14
CA LEU A 213 32.86 -11.84 -14.20
C LEU A 213 32.32 -12.29 -15.58
N VAL A 214 31.44 -13.28 -15.61
CA VAL A 214 30.79 -13.75 -16.84
C VAL A 214 29.96 -12.59 -17.45
N PRO A 215 30.04 -12.34 -18.76
CA PRO A 215 29.20 -11.36 -19.42
C PRO A 215 27.71 -11.78 -19.40
N PRO A 216 26.79 -10.82 -19.64
CA PRO A 216 25.37 -11.15 -19.71
C PRO A 216 25.10 -12.24 -20.74
N PRO A 217 24.13 -13.14 -20.46
CA PRO A 217 23.77 -14.19 -21.41
C PRO A 217 23.14 -13.60 -22.67
N GLU A 218 23.41 -14.24 -23.80
CA GLU A 218 22.78 -13.87 -25.08
C GLU A 218 21.26 -14.03 -25.00
N GLY A 219 20.52 -13.03 -25.49
CA GLY A 219 19.06 -13.03 -25.52
C GLY A 219 18.38 -12.58 -24.21
N ALA A 220 19.12 -12.18 -23.18
CA ALA A 220 18.54 -11.53 -22.01
C ALA A 220 17.88 -10.19 -22.41
N ASP A 221 16.79 -9.83 -21.69
CA ASP A 221 16.14 -8.55 -21.93
C ASP A 221 17.09 -7.36 -21.64
N PRO A 222 16.85 -6.19 -22.25
CA PRO A 222 17.77 -5.04 -22.14
C PRO A 222 17.98 -4.56 -20.70
N ALA A 223 16.94 -4.58 -19.86
CA ALA A 223 17.04 -4.15 -18.47
C ALA A 223 17.88 -5.12 -17.65
N THR A 224 17.61 -6.42 -17.74
CA THR A 224 18.42 -7.48 -17.09
C THR A 224 19.86 -7.39 -17.54
N THR A 225 20.11 -7.25 -18.87
CA THR A 225 21.46 -7.09 -19.43
C THR A 225 22.18 -5.90 -18.80
N ALA A 226 21.52 -4.77 -18.64
CA ALA A 226 22.11 -3.56 -18.07
C ALA A 226 22.48 -3.74 -16.59
N PHE A 227 21.63 -4.39 -15.78
CA PHE A 227 21.94 -4.67 -14.37
C PHE A 227 23.05 -5.71 -14.20
N VAL A 228 23.11 -6.75 -15.04
CA VAL A 228 24.25 -7.71 -15.05
C VAL A 228 25.55 -6.99 -15.36
N ARG A 229 25.55 -6.05 -16.33
CA ARG A 229 26.74 -5.25 -16.66
C ARG A 229 27.13 -4.30 -15.54
N GLN A 230 26.17 -3.67 -14.85
CA GLN A 230 26.43 -2.88 -13.65
C GLN A 230 27.10 -3.71 -12.55
N ASN A 231 26.54 -4.89 -12.22
CA ASN A 231 27.11 -5.79 -11.23
C ASN A 231 28.54 -6.19 -11.63
N ARG A 232 28.75 -6.55 -12.90
CA ARG A 232 30.07 -6.86 -13.42
C ARG A 232 31.05 -5.71 -13.29
N ALA A 233 30.62 -4.47 -13.58
CA ALA A 233 31.46 -3.28 -13.41
C ALA A 233 31.90 -3.09 -11.95
N MET A 234 30.97 -3.26 -10.98
CA MET A 234 31.27 -3.17 -9.56
C MET A 234 32.25 -4.28 -9.13
N LEU A 235 32.08 -5.50 -9.60
CA LEU A 235 33.00 -6.62 -9.35
C LEU A 235 34.37 -6.43 -10.00
N LEU A 236 34.45 -5.81 -11.18
CA LEU A 236 35.70 -5.38 -11.81
C LEU A 236 36.42 -4.33 -10.97
N GLU A 237 35.68 -3.37 -10.39
CA GLU A 237 36.24 -2.38 -9.45
C GLU A 237 36.81 -3.04 -8.20
N HIS A 238 36.13 -4.04 -7.61
CA HIS A 238 36.68 -4.88 -6.53
C HIS A 238 38.01 -5.54 -6.89
N ARG A 239 38.17 -5.94 -8.16
CA ARG A 239 39.41 -6.52 -8.69
C ARG A 239 40.43 -5.47 -9.12
N ARG A 240 40.16 -4.17 -8.90
CA ARG A 240 40.98 -3.05 -9.35
C ARG A 240 41.17 -2.98 -10.88
N ARG A 241 40.27 -3.59 -11.66
CA ARG A 241 40.25 -3.52 -13.12
C ARG A 241 39.44 -2.29 -13.54
N TYR A 242 39.96 -1.11 -13.17
CA TYR A 242 39.23 0.15 -13.22
C TYR A 242 38.84 0.59 -14.64
N ASP A 243 39.72 0.39 -15.62
CA ASP A 243 39.46 0.79 -17.00
C ASP A 243 38.30 -0.01 -17.61
N GLU A 244 38.22 -1.30 -17.27
CA GLU A 244 37.12 -2.16 -17.72
C GLU A 244 35.82 -1.85 -16.97
N ALA A 245 35.90 -1.58 -15.68
CA ALA A 245 34.75 -1.13 -14.90
C ALA A 245 34.17 0.19 -15.45
N GLU A 246 35.04 1.15 -15.75
CA GLU A 246 34.62 2.42 -16.34
C GLU A 246 34.00 2.25 -17.72
N ALA A 247 34.57 1.42 -18.60
CA ALA A 247 34.02 1.16 -19.92
C ALA A 247 32.59 0.62 -19.86
N GLU A 248 32.32 -0.33 -18.92
CA GLU A 248 30.97 -0.84 -18.69
C GLU A 248 30.00 0.26 -18.21
N LEU A 249 30.37 0.99 -17.15
CA LEU A 249 29.51 2.03 -16.55
C LEU A 249 29.23 3.17 -17.54
N LYS A 250 30.27 3.63 -18.26
CA LYS A 250 30.13 4.68 -19.27
C LYS A 250 29.14 4.28 -20.37
N SER A 251 29.31 3.09 -20.92
CA SER A 251 28.43 2.55 -21.95
C SER A 251 26.98 2.42 -21.47
N LEU A 252 26.74 2.09 -20.20
CA LEU A 252 25.40 2.02 -19.62
C LEU A 252 24.70 3.40 -19.58
N THR A 253 25.45 4.50 -19.41
CA THR A 253 24.88 5.86 -19.37
C THR A 253 24.50 6.41 -20.75
N GLU A 254 24.94 5.79 -21.83
CA GLU A 254 24.68 6.23 -23.21
C GLU A 254 23.31 5.76 -23.73
N GLY A 255 22.66 4.81 -23.06
CA GLY A 255 21.33 4.31 -23.42
C GLY A 255 20.23 5.36 -23.21
N ALA A 256 19.39 5.58 -24.23
CA ALA A 256 18.35 6.62 -24.17
C ALA A 256 17.31 6.37 -23.05
N VAL A 257 16.94 5.12 -22.80
CA VAL A 257 15.90 4.75 -21.82
C VAL A 257 16.52 4.36 -20.47
N THR A 258 17.57 3.57 -20.49
CA THR A 258 18.20 3.05 -19.26
C THR A 258 19.30 3.96 -18.71
N GLY A 259 19.90 4.79 -19.54
CA GLY A 259 21.03 5.65 -19.20
C GLY A 259 20.85 6.50 -17.93
N PRO A 260 19.70 7.16 -17.73
CA PRO A 260 19.46 7.95 -16.53
C PRO A 260 19.66 7.16 -15.21
N VAL A 261 19.26 5.90 -15.17
CA VAL A 261 19.37 5.03 -13.97
C VAL A 261 20.83 4.77 -13.58
N PHE A 262 21.73 4.68 -14.56
CA PHE A 262 23.13 4.32 -14.33
C PHE A 262 24.07 5.53 -14.18
N ARG A 263 23.57 6.76 -14.30
CA ARG A 263 24.38 7.96 -14.10
C ARG A 263 24.88 8.09 -12.68
N ARG A 264 24.04 7.79 -11.67
CA ARG A 264 24.46 7.83 -10.27
C ARG A 264 25.53 6.78 -9.96
N PRO A 265 25.37 5.48 -10.26
CA PRO A 265 26.44 4.50 -10.06
C PRO A 265 27.78 4.86 -10.77
N TYR A 266 27.71 5.41 -11.97
CA TYR A 266 28.92 5.87 -12.67
C TYR A 266 29.54 7.10 -11.99
N GLY A 267 28.75 8.06 -11.55
CA GLY A 267 29.22 9.22 -10.79
C GLY A 267 29.89 8.81 -9.47
N GLU A 268 29.32 7.86 -8.73
CA GLU A 268 29.90 7.32 -7.51
C GLU A 268 31.25 6.62 -7.77
N PHE A 269 31.36 5.86 -8.87
CA PHE A 269 32.66 5.32 -9.32
C PHE A 269 33.68 6.45 -9.56
N LEU A 270 33.30 7.50 -10.28
CA LEU A 270 34.19 8.66 -10.56
C LEU A 270 34.61 9.38 -9.28
N GLU A 271 33.70 9.55 -8.29
CA GLU A 271 34.05 10.09 -6.98
C GLU A 271 35.12 9.24 -6.27
N ARG A 272 34.96 7.91 -6.26
CA ARG A 272 35.97 6.99 -5.69
C ARG A 272 37.31 7.07 -6.40
N ARG A 273 37.31 7.44 -7.69
CA ARG A 273 38.52 7.68 -8.49
C ARG A 273 39.09 9.09 -8.36
N GLY A 274 38.45 9.97 -7.54
CA GLY A 274 38.86 11.38 -7.35
C GLY A 274 38.43 12.34 -8.46
N ARG A 275 37.63 11.88 -9.43
CA ARG A 275 37.17 12.65 -10.61
C ARG A 275 35.83 13.35 -10.31
N ARG A 276 35.85 14.21 -9.27
CA ARG A 276 34.64 14.83 -8.73
C ARG A 276 33.90 15.77 -9.70
N ASP A 277 34.63 16.51 -10.53
CA ASP A 277 34.00 17.44 -11.47
C ASP A 277 33.20 16.71 -12.54
N GLU A 278 33.68 15.55 -12.95
CA GLU A 278 32.97 14.67 -13.89
C GLU A 278 31.77 14.01 -13.24
N ALA A 279 31.90 13.55 -12.00
CA ALA A 279 30.77 13.03 -11.22
C ALA A 279 29.67 14.07 -11.06
N ARG A 280 30.03 15.33 -10.71
CA ARG A 280 29.07 16.42 -10.58
C ARG A 280 28.31 16.68 -11.90
N ALA A 281 28.98 16.75 -13.01
CA ALA A 281 28.35 16.96 -14.33
C ALA A 281 27.33 15.86 -14.69
N LEU A 282 27.62 14.60 -14.31
CA LEU A 282 26.69 13.48 -14.47
C LEU A 282 25.45 13.64 -13.56
N TYR A 283 25.65 14.00 -12.29
CA TYR A 283 24.56 14.20 -11.34
C TYR A 283 23.67 15.37 -11.74
N GLU A 284 24.23 16.52 -12.13
CA GLU A 284 23.46 17.65 -12.65
C GLU A 284 22.62 17.28 -13.87
N THR A 285 23.19 16.46 -14.76
CA THR A 285 22.47 15.98 -15.95
C THR A 285 21.33 15.03 -15.58
N ALA A 286 21.53 14.19 -14.58
CA ALA A 286 20.52 13.26 -14.09
C ALA A 286 19.42 14.01 -13.32
N ALA A 287 19.76 14.98 -12.47
CA ALA A 287 18.82 15.79 -11.69
C ALA A 287 17.86 16.59 -12.57
N ARG A 288 18.32 17.11 -13.71
CA ARG A 288 17.45 17.77 -14.69
C ARG A 288 16.39 16.85 -15.30
N ALA A 289 16.62 15.55 -15.30
CA ALA A 289 15.67 14.57 -15.82
C ALA A 289 14.69 14.08 -14.75
N ASN A 290 15.08 14.11 -13.46
CA ASN A 290 14.25 13.70 -12.33
C ASN A 290 14.63 14.50 -11.07
N GLU A 291 13.95 15.62 -10.86
CA GLU A 291 14.18 16.52 -9.71
C GLU A 291 13.80 15.90 -8.35
N LEU A 292 13.00 14.82 -8.37
CA LEU A 292 12.50 14.17 -7.16
C LEU A 292 13.35 12.96 -6.71
N ASP A 293 14.49 12.70 -7.37
CA ASP A 293 15.41 11.60 -7.02
C ASP A 293 16.27 11.99 -5.81
N LEU A 294 15.79 11.64 -4.62
CA LEU A 294 16.46 11.94 -3.35
C LEU A 294 17.89 11.38 -3.25
N PRO A 295 18.17 10.12 -3.61
CA PRO A 295 19.55 9.60 -3.68
C PRO A 295 20.47 10.41 -4.57
N LEU A 296 19.98 10.88 -5.70
CA LEU A 296 20.73 11.71 -6.64
C LEU A 296 20.99 13.11 -6.08
N ALA A 297 19.97 13.75 -5.47
CA ALA A 297 20.10 15.04 -4.81
C ALA A 297 21.19 15.00 -3.74
N ARG A 298 21.20 13.97 -2.90
CA ARG A 298 22.25 13.74 -1.88
C ARG A 298 23.64 13.53 -2.46
N ALA A 299 23.72 12.82 -3.60
CA ALA A 299 25.00 12.63 -4.28
C ALA A 299 25.54 13.97 -4.80
N LEU A 300 24.66 14.83 -5.35
CA LEU A 300 25.03 16.17 -5.82
C LEU A 300 25.48 17.06 -4.65
N GLU A 301 24.70 17.16 -3.58
CA GLU A 301 25.07 17.89 -2.35
C GLU A 301 26.43 17.44 -1.78
N ARG A 302 26.66 16.13 -1.73
CA ARG A 302 27.92 15.55 -1.25
C ARG A 302 29.10 15.99 -2.09
N VAL A 303 28.97 15.95 -3.41
CA VAL A 303 30.05 16.36 -4.34
C VAL A 303 30.30 17.86 -4.24
N GLU A 304 29.27 18.68 -4.19
CA GLU A 304 29.37 20.14 -4.03
C GLU A 304 30.03 20.54 -2.71
N ALA A 305 29.63 19.89 -1.62
CA ALA A 305 30.25 20.08 -0.31
C ALA A 305 31.67 19.49 -0.20
N ARG A 306 32.21 18.89 -1.25
CA ARG A 306 33.49 18.15 -1.27
C ARG A 306 33.56 17.07 -0.18
N GLY A 307 32.42 16.44 0.10
CA GLY A 307 32.30 15.36 1.05
C GLY A 307 33.12 14.13 0.65
N ARG A 308 33.17 13.13 1.55
CA ARG A 308 33.85 11.86 1.29
C ARG A 308 33.08 11.08 0.20
N ALA A 309 33.80 10.54 -0.77
CA ALA A 309 33.23 9.63 -1.76
C ALA A 309 32.54 8.42 -1.07
N PRO A 310 31.45 7.89 -1.62
CA PRO A 310 30.80 6.72 -1.05
C PRO A 310 31.77 5.53 -1.06
N ALA A 311 31.69 4.70 -0.01
CA ALA A 311 32.50 3.50 0.06
C ALA A 311 32.10 2.52 -1.07
N MET A 312 33.03 1.69 -1.48
CA MET A 312 32.71 0.54 -2.32
C MET A 312 31.81 -0.42 -1.55
N PRO A 313 30.66 -0.83 -2.06
CA PRO A 313 29.83 -1.84 -1.41
C PRO A 313 30.61 -3.13 -1.15
N THR A 314 30.40 -3.76 -0.01
CA THR A 314 30.87 -5.12 0.24
C THR A 314 30.20 -6.11 -0.73
N LEU A 315 30.72 -7.34 -0.84
CA LEU A 315 30.11 -8.34 -1.70
C LEU A 315 28.70 -8.72 -1.27
N MET A 316 28.41 -8.63 0.03
CA MET A 316 27.07 -8.89 0.58
C MET A 316 26.11 -7.73 0.31
N GLU A 317 26.54 -6.48 0.47
CA GLU A 317 25.75 -5.29 0.08
C GLU A 317 25.45 -5.28 -1.41
N GLY A 318 26.43 -5.59 -2.26
CA GLY A 318 26.21 -5.70 -3.69
C GLY A 318 25.22 -6.80 -4.09
N ALA A 319 25.23 -7.92 -3.40
CA ALA A 319 24.24 -8.98 -3.57
C ALA A 319 22.83 -8.52 -3.13
N ALA A 320 22.73 -7.77 -2.04
CA ALA A 320 21.46 -7.17 -1.58
C ALA A 320 20.91 -6.15 -2.61
N GLU A 321 21.77 -5.30 -3.16
CA GLU A 321 21.37 -4.37 -4.24
C GLU A 321 20.93 -5.11 -5.51
N ALA A 322 21.59 -6.23 -5.85
CA ALA A 322 21.20 -7.05 -7.00
C ALA A 322 19.79 -7.65 -6.83
N LEU A 323 19.47 -8.15 -5.63
CA LEU A 323 18.10 -8.62 -5.31
C LEU A 323 17.09 -7.47 -5.28
N SER A 324 17.47 -6.29 -4.79
CA SER A 324 16.64 -5.09 -4.84
C SER A 324 16.32 -4.64 -6.27
N ALA A 325 17.28 -4.77 -7.19
CA ALA A 325 17.07 -4.51 -8.62
C ALA A 325 16.10 -5.54 -9.24
N ALA A 326 16.26 -6.83 -8.89
CA ALA A 326 15.30 -7.88 -9.31
C ALA A 326 13.88 -7.60 -8.78
N ALA A 327 13.75 -7.14 -7.54
CA ALA A 327 12.49 -6.76 -6.94
C ALA A 327 11.83 -5.57 -7.65
N ALA A 328 12.61 -4.55 -8.00
CA ALA A 328 12.11 -3.39 -8.73
C ALA A 328 11.55 -3.79 -10.10
N GLN A 329 12.23 -4.69 -10.82
CA GLN A 329 11.76 -5.21 -12.10
C GLN A 329 10.49 -6.06 -11.93
N ALA A 330 10.46 -6.97 -10.95
CA ALA A 330 9.28 -7.78 -10.67
C ALA A 330 8.06 -6.92 -10.31
N SER A 331 8.26 -5.87 -9.49
CA SER A 331 7.18 -4.94 -9.12
C SER A 331 6.68 -4.14 -10.33
N ALA A 332 7.55 -3.72 -11.24
CA ALA A 332 7.17 -3.01 -12.46
C ALA A 332 6.34 -3.90 -13.42
N GLU A 333 6.54 -5.21 -13.37
CA GLU A 333 5.78 -6.21 -14.12
C GLU A 333 4.51 -6.67 -13.39
N GLY A 334 4.15 -6.08 -12.23
CA GLY A 334 2.98 -6.42 -11.43
C GLY A 334 3.20 -7.60 -10.46
N GLY A 335 4.38 -8.20 -10.43
CA GLY A 335 4.74 -9.30 -9.54
C GLY A 335 5.14 -8.83 -8.13
N HIS A 336 4.26 -8.12 -7.44
CA HIS A 336 4.56 -7.50 -6.14
C HIS A 336 4.92 -8.52 -5.06
N GLU A 337 4.30 -9.69 -5.05
CA GLU A 337 4.65 -10.76 -4.10
C GLU A 337 6.08 -11.27 -4.29
N PHE A 338 6.52 -11.50 -5.52
CA PHE A 338 7.90 -11.87 -5.82
C PHE A 338 8.87 -10.76 -5.43
N ALA A 339 8.49 -9.50 -5.70
CA ALA A 339 9.29 -8.33 -5.31
C ALA A 339 9.47 -8.27 -3.78
N ALA A 340 8.41 -8.53 -3.01
CA ALA A 340 8.48 -8.57 -1.54
C ALA A 340 9.45 -9.68 -1.06
N VAL A 341 9.39 -10.87 -1.65
CA VAL A 341 10.32 -11.96 -1.34
C VAL A 341 11.77 -11.55 -1.62
N TYR A 342 12.05 -10.98 -2.80
CA TYR A 342 13.42 -10.55 -3.13
C TYR A 342 13.94 -9.44 -2.22
N LEU A 343 13.08 -8.50 -1.79
CA LEU A 343 13.45 -7.46 -0.84
C LEU A 343 13.71 -8.03 0.57
N ARG A 344 12.94 -9.02 1.00
CA ARG A 344 13.23 -9.71 2.27
C ARG A 344 14.59 -10.41 2.25
N LEU A 345 14.89 -11.11 1.15
CA LEU A 345 16.19 -11.74 0.95
C LEU A 345 17.32 -10.70 0.88
N ALA A 346 17.07 -9.53 0.26
CA ALA A 346 18.03 -8.43 0.24
C ALA A 346 18.29 -7.87 1.64
N LEU A 347 17.25 -7.67 2.44
CA LEU A 347 17.32 -7.17 3.82
C LEU A 347 18.00 -8.16 4.78
N ASP A 348 17.94 -9.43 4.50
CA ASP A 348 18.66 -10.46 5.25
C ASP A 348 20.17 -10.39 5.00
N LEU A 349 20.57 -10.05 3.77
CA LEU A 349 21.98 -9.84 3.42
C LEU A 349 22.51 -8.49 3.92
N HIS A 350 21.71 -7.44 3.78
CA HIS A 350 22.04 -6.09 4.23
C HIS A 350 20.77 -5.31 4.55
N ARG A 351 20.62 -4.99 5.83
CA ARG A 351 19.48 -4.21 6.33
C ARG A 351 19.80 -2.73 6.32
N ASP A 352 18.95 -1.94 5.64
CA ASP A 352 19.02 -0.48 5.63
C ASP A 352 17.63 0.15 5.52
N ALA A 353 17.52 1.42 5.86
CA ALA A 353 16.26 2.17 5.82
C ALA A 353 15.65 2.25 4.40
N GLN A 354 16.47 2.21 3.36
CA GLN A 354 16.00 2.26 1.97
C GLN A 354 15.36 0.93 1.55
N GLY A 355 15.98 -0.20 1.91
CA GLY A 355 15.43 -1.53 1.67
C GLY A 355 14.12 -1.75 2.41
N GLU A 356 14.03 -1.36 3.70
CA GLU A 356 12.78 -1.41 4.47
C GLU A 356 11.68 -0.56 3.84
N THR A 357 12.02 0.66 3.40
CA THR A 357 11.07 1.53 2.68
C THR A 357 10.55 0.89 1.41
N ARG A 358 11.43 0.29 0.59
CA ARG A 358 11.04 -0.41 -0.64
C ARG A 358 10.16 -1.62 -0.35
N LEU A 359 10.49 -2.40 0.68
CA LEU A 359 9.68 -3.55 1.10
C LEU A 359 8.28 -3.10 1.50
N ALA A 360 8.18 -2.07 2.34
CA ALA A 360 6.89 -1.54 2.78
C ALA A 360 6.04 -1.04 1.60
N GLN A 361 6.63 -0.29 0.67
CA GLN A 361 5.95 0.17 -0.54
C GLN A 361 5.43 -0.98 -1.42
N VAL A 362 6.22 -2.04 -1.58
CA VAL A 362 5.81 -3.21 -2.38
C VAL A 362 4.70 -3.98 -1.68
N LEU A 363 4.78 -4.14 -0.36
CA LEU A 363 3.72 -4.80 0.43
C LEU A 363 2.40 -4.02 0.37
N THR A 364 2.44 -2.67 0.45
CA THR A 364 1.26 -1.82 0.26
C THR A 364 0.64 -2.03 -1.13
N ARG A 365 1.45 -2.08 -2.20
CA ARG A 365 0.96 -2.35 -3.57
C ARG A 365 0.39 -3.75 -3.74
N ALA A 366 0.87 -4.71 -2.95
CA ALA A 366 0.36 -6.09 -2.93
C ALA A 366 -0.93 -6.23 -2.11
N GLY A 367 -1.42 -5.18 -1.44
CA GLY A 367 -2.57 -5.23 -0.53
C GLY A 367 -2.31 -6.02 0.76
N LEU A 368 -1.04 -6.12 1.16
CA LEU A 368 -0.60 -6.81 2.38
C LEU A 368 -0.39 -5.78 3.51
N ASP A 369 -1.47 -5.09 3.89
CA ASP A 369 -1.43 -3.87 4.70
C ASP A 369 -0.81 -4.07 6.09
N ASP A 370 -1.11 -5.16 6.79
CA ASP A 370 -0.49 -5.47 8.10
C ASP A 370 1.02 -5.65 7.99
N GLN A 371 1.47 -6.32 6.94
CA GLN A 371 2.90 -6.54 6.70
C GLN A 371 3.58 -5.24 6.25
N ALA A 372 2.88 -4.41 5.46
CA ALA A 372 3.34 -3.09 5.08
C ALA A 372 3.50 -2.18 6.31
N ARG A 373 2.53 -2.16 7.22
CA ARG A 373 2.62 -1.42 8.51
C ARG A 373 3.82 -1.87 9.34
N ARG A 374 4.08 -3.17 9.42
CA ARG A 374 5.27 -3.69 10.11
C ARG A 374 6.55 -3.23 9.44
N ALA A 375 6.65 -3.34 8.11
CA ALA A 375 7.83 -2.90 7.37
C ALA A 375 8.03 -1.37 7.50
N TRP A 376 6.98 -0.55 7.40
CA TRP A 376 7.04 0.89 7.68
C TRP A 376 7.53 1.17 9.10
N SER A 377 7.13 0.37 10.09
CA SER A 377 7.57 0.52 11.48
C SER A 377 9.04 0.18 11.71
N GLN A 378 9.65 -0.64 10.87
CA GLN A 378 11.05 -1.06 10.96
C GLN A 378 12.03 -0.07 10.34
N VAL A 379 11.57 0.89 9.52
CA VAL A 379 12.47 1.89 8.93
C VAL A 379 13.21 2.64 10.04
N GLY A 380 14.54 2.55 10.01
CA GLY A 380 15.43 3.11 11.03
C GLY A 380 15.56 4.63 10.95
N THR A 381 16.19 5.20 11.97
CA THR A 381 16.38 6.66 12.15
C THR A 381 17.67 7.19 11.52
N GLU A 382 18.46 6.34 10.88
CA GLU A 382 19.75 6.69 10.25
C GLU A 382 19.57 7.74 9.16
N ASP A 383 18.41 7.69 8.52
CA ASP A 383 17.96 8.66 7.52
C ASP A 383 16.68 9.34 7.98
N PRO A 384 16.77 10.57 8.54
CA PRO A 384 15.60 11.27 9.07
C PRO A 384 14.49 11.50 8.05
N VAL A 385 14.83 11.66 6.76
CA VAL A 385 13.82 11.89 5.70
C VAL A 385 13.08 10.59 5.38
N LEU A 386 13.78 9.47 5.23
CA LEU A 386 13.15 8.17 5.01
C LEU A 386 12.32 7.77 6.24
N PHE A 387 12.84 7.96 7.44
CA PHE A 387 12.11 7.71 8.68
C PHE A 387 10.82 8.54 8.76
N ALA A 388 10.89 9.86 8.51
CA ALA A 388 9.72 10.73 8.55
C ALA A 388 8.67 10.33 7.52
N ASN A 389 9.09 10.03 6.29
CA ASN A 389 8.19 9.52 5.25
C ASN A 389 7.56 8.19 5.65
N ALA A 390 8.33 7.25 6.21
CA ALA A 390 7.83 5.96 6.65
C ALA A 390 6.79 6.10 7.78
N ARG A 391 7.04 6.97 8.78
CA ARG A 391 6.08 7.26 9.84
C ARG A 391 4.79 7.90 9.30
N THR A 392 4.91 8.76 8.29
CA THR A 392 3.74 9.35 7.62
C THR A 392 2.91 8.29 6.90
N GLN A 393 3.54 7.37 6.14
CA GLN A 393 2.82 6.28 5.47
C GLN A 393 2.18 5.31 6.47
N LEU A 394 2.88 5.00 7.56
CA LEU A 394 2.33 4.18 8.65
C LEU A 394 1.11 4.84 9.27
N ALA A 395 1.16 6.15 9.50
CA ALA A 395 0.04 6.90 10.06
C ALA A 395 -1.18 6.89 9.14
N ILE A 396 -1.00 7.07 7.84
CA ILE A 396 -2.09 6.99 6.85
C ILE A 396 -2.76 5.61 6.92
N SER A 397 -1.97 4.55 6.90
CA SER A 397 -2.50 3.19 6.96
C SER A 397 -3.18 2.86 8.31
N LEU A 398 -2.72 3.45 9.42
CA LEU A 398 -3.37 3.31 10.73
C LEU A 398 -4.70 4.05 10.80
N ASP A 399 -4.80 5.23 10.17
CA ASP A 399 -6.07 5.97 10.09
C ASP A 399 -7.12 5.23 9.26
N GLU A 400 -6.71 4.68 8.12
CA GLU A 400 -7.56 3.82 7.27
C GLU A 400 -8.03 2.54 8.01
N ASP A 401 -7.21 2.03 8.94
CA ASP A 401 -7.52 0.90 9.84
C ASP A 401 -8.39 1.29 11.06
N GLY A 402 -8.85 2.55 11.13
CA GLY A 402 -9.67 3.05 12.23
C GLY A 402 -8.91 3.29 13.53
N ARG A 403 -7.61 3.57 13.47
CA ARG A 403 -6.69 3.82 14.60
C ARG A 403 -6.13 5.24 14.59
N PRO A 404 -6.97 6.28 14.65
CA PRO A 404 -6.54 7.67 14.44
C PRO A 404 -5.57 8.19 15.52
N GLU A 405 -5.67 7.72 16.76
CA GLU A 405 -4.75 8.13 17.83
C GLU A 405 -3.34 7.58 17.63
N ASP A 406 -3.23 6.33 17.15
CA ASP A 406 -1.94 5.75 16.78
C ASP A 406 -1.34 6.48 15.56
N ALA A 407 -2.17 6.82 14.58
CA ALA A 407 -1.79 7.62 13.43
C ALA A 407 -1.21 8.98 13.86
N LEU A 408 -1.86 9.70 14.78
CA LEU A 408 -1.37 10.96 15.33
C LEU A 408 -0.02 10.82 16.03
N GLN A 409 0.21 9.71 16.75
CA GLN A 409 1.51 9.47 17.38
C GLN A 409 2.63 9.32 16.33
N GLU A 410 2.37 8.57 15.26
CA GLU A 410 3.35 8.38 14.19
C GLU A 410 3.62 9.68 13.41
N LEU A 411 2.59 10.49 13.15
CA LEU A 411 2.77 11.81 12.53
C LEU A 411 3.59 12.77 13.39
N ARG A 412 3.42 12.74 14.71
CA ARG A 412 4.28 13.52 15.61
C ARG A 412 5.74 13.08 15.56
N ARG A 413 6.00 11.76 15.45
CA ARG A 413 7.35 11.22 15.25
C ARG A 413 7.93 11.67 13.90
N ALA A 414 7.11 11.65 12.84
CA ALA A 414 7.51 12.15 11.54
C ALA A 414 7.88 13.64 11.58
N ALA A 415 7.04 14.48 12.18
CA ALA A 415 7.27 15.91 12.30
C ALA A 415 8.52 16.23 13.18
N ALA A 416 8.79 15.42 14.20
CA ALA A 416 9.99 15.57 15.02
C ALA A 416 11.28 15.24 14.25
N ALA A 417 11.23 14.27 13.32
CA ALA A 417 12.36 13.87 12.49
C ALA A 417 12.62 14.84 11.33
N ALA A 418 11.56 15.46 10.78
CA ALA A 418 11.64 16.42 9.69
C ALA A 418 10.85 17.71 10.01
N PRO A 419 11.30 18.52 10.97
CA PRO A 419 10.52 19.65 11.50
C PRO A 419 10.29 20.80 10.51
N SER A 420 11.04 20.82 9.41
CA SER A 420 10.90 21.83 8.35
C SER A 420 10.17 21.32 7.11
N ASP A 421 9.67 20.09 7.12
CA ASP A 421 8.94 19.54 5.95
C ASP A 421 7.47 20.00 5.98
N PRO A 422 7.06 20.87 5.03
CA PRO A 422 5.70 21.41 5.00
C PRO A 422 4.63 20.32 4.68
N ARG A 423 5.02 19.25 4.00
CA ARG A 423 4.08 18.16 3.67
C ARG A 423 3.68 17.41 4.93
N ILE A 424 4.65 17.06 5.77
CA ILE A 424 4.41 16.36 7.04
C ILE A 424 3.64 17.26 8.01
N ALA A 425 4.00 18.54 8.09
CA ALA A 425 3.28 19.50 8.92
C ALA A 425 1.80 19.63 8.48
N LEU A 426 1.54 19.63 7.18
CA LEU A 426 0.19 19.71 6.63
C LEU A 426 -0.63 18.44 6.94
N VAL A 427 -0.05 17.26 6.78
CA VAL A 427 -0.72 15.99 7.11
C VAL A 427 -1.05 15.93 8.60
N LEU A 428 -0.12 16.31 9.48
CA LEU A 428 -0.35 16.34 10.93
C LEU A 428 -1.46 17.34 11.29
N ALA A 429 -1.46 18.53 10.68
CA ALA A 429 -2.50 19.52 10.93
C ALA A 429 -3.88 19.03 10.46
N GLY A 430 -3.95 18.37 9.30
CA GLY A 430 -5.18 17.75 8.79
C GLY A 430 -5.72 16.67 9.72
N GLN A 431 -4.86 15.77 10.17
CA GLN A 431 -5.24 14.69 11.09
C GLN A 431 -5.70 15.23 12.47
N LEU A 432 -5.05 16.29 12.97
CA LEU A 432 -5.50 16.95 14.19
C LEU A 432 -6.87 17.62 14.02
N ALA A 433 -7.11 18.24 12.87
CA ALA A 433 -8.43 18.85 12.57
C ALA A 433 -9.52 17.77 12.45
N GLN A 434 -9.22 16.62 11.87
CA GLN A 434 -10.12 15.46 11.78
C GLN A 434 -10.43 14.88 13.18
N ALA A 435 -9.46 14.86 14.07
CA ALA A 435 -9.62 14.47 15.48
C ALA A 435 -10.24 15.57 16.35
N GLU A 436 -10.80 16.62 15.76
CA GLU A 436 -11.42 17.80 16.41
C GLU A 436 -10.47 18.58 17.34
N ARG A 437 -9.15 18.40 17.17
CA ARG A 437 -8.09 19.11 17.93
C ARG A 437 -7.71 20.40 17.22
N TYR A 438 -8.67 21.26 17.01
CA TYR A 438 -8.58 22.46 16.14
C TYR A 438 -7.52 23.47 16.61
N ASP A 439 -7.36 23.68 17.92
CA ASP A 439 -6.34 24.59 18.43
C ASP A 439 -4.92 24.10 18.13
N GLU A 440 -4.65 22.78 18.24
CA GLU A 440 -3.37 22.20 17.89
C GLU A 440 -3.14 22.25 16.37
N ALA A 441 -4.16 21.97 15.56
CA ALA A 441 -4.08 22.11 14.11
C ALA A 441 -3.72 23.56 13.72
N LEU A 442 -4.42 24.55 14.30
CA LEU A 442 -4.16 25.97 14.06
C LEU A 442 -2.76 26.40 14.51
N ALA A 443 -2.22 25.85 15.60
CA ALA A 443 -0.86 26.14 16.03
C ALA A 443 0.16 25.73 14.95
N ILE A 444 -0.04 24.61 14.28
CA ILE A 444 0.83 24.14 13.17
C ILE A 444 0.57 24.97 11.91
N LEU A 445 -0.69 25.19 11.52
CA LEU A 445 -1.08 25.92 10.31
C LEU A 445 -0.62 27.38 10.33
N ASN A 446 -0.58 28.00 11.51
CA ASN A 446 -0.09 29.37 11.71
C ASN A 446 1.43 29.41 12.01
N GLY A 447 2.08 28.25 12.12
CA GLY A 447 3.51 28.14 12.36
C GLY A 447 4.35 28.53 11.13
N PRO A 448 5.65 28.78 11.31
CA PRO A 448 6.54 29.34 10.27
C PRO A 448 6.74 28.39 9.07
N VAL A 449 6.47 27.10 9.23
CA VAL A 449 6.62 26.11 8.15
C VAL A 449 5.50 26.21 7.11
N LEU A 450 4.27 26.45 7.54
CA LEU A 450 3.07 26.50 6.66
C LEU A 450 2.56 27.90 6.42
N ASN A 451 2.76 28.84 7.34
CA ASN A 451 2.30 30.22 7.20
C ASN A 451 3.33 31.07 6.46
N THR A 452 3.45 30.83 5.16
CA THR A 452 4.37 31.52 4.24
C THR A 452 3.60 32.38 3.26
N ALA A 453 4.27 33.29 2.55
CA ALA A 453 3.66 34.13 1.51
C ALA A 453 3.04 33.28 0.37
N ASP A 454 3.68 32.17 0.04
CA ASP A 454 3.28 31.26 -1.05
C ASP A 454 2.53 30.02 -0.52
N GLN A 455 1.87 30.12 0.64
CA GLN A 455 1.09 29.01 1.19
C GLN A 455 0.01 28.52 0.22
N GLY A 456 -0.08 27.20 0.04
CA GLY A 456 -1.00 26.57 -0.89
C GLY A 456 -2.48 26.67 -0.46
N ALA A 457 -3.38 26.48 -1.41
CA ALA A 457 -4.83 26.46 -1.18
C ALA A 457 -5.24 25.52 -0.04
N GLN A 458 -4.62 24.35 0.06
CA GLN A 458 -4.92 23.33 1.05
C GLN A 458 -4.65 23.81 2.49
N VAL A 459 -3.54 24.52 2.73
CA VAL A 459 -3.21 25.08 4.06
C VAL A 459 -4.31 26.05 4.50
N ARG A 460 -4.74 26.93 3.59
CA ARG A 460 -5.80 27.91 3.84
C ARG A 460 -7.14 27.22 4.07
N PHE A 461 -7.45 26.19 3.29
CA PHE A 461 -8.68 25.44 3.43
C PHE A 461 -8.82 24.76 4.80
N ILE A 462 -7.79 24.01 5.24
CA ILE A 462 -7.81 23.34 6.55
C ILE A 462 -7.86 24.37 7.68
N ARG A 463 -7.17 25.51 7.55
CA ARG A 463 -7.20 26.61 8.51
C ARG A 463 -8.59 27.24 8.61
N GLY A 464 -9.21 27.48 7.47
CA GLY A 464 -10.58 28.01 7.40
C GLY A 464 -11.60 27.06 8.03
N ALA A 465 -11.51 25.77 7.74
CA ALA A 465 -12.36 24.75 8.34
C ALA A 465 -12.15 24.64 9.88
N ALA A 466 -10.92 24.74 10.36
CA ALA A 466 -10.62 24.76 11.79
C ALA A 466 -11.19 26.02 12.47
N TYR A 467 -11.08 27.20 11.84
CA TYR A 467 -11.71 28.42 12.36
C TYR A 467 -13.24 28.32 12.41
N GLU A 468 -13.85 27.74 11.37
CA GLU A 468 -15.29 27.53 11.33
C GLU A 468 -15.77 26.62 12.47
N SER A 469 -15.08 25.52 12.71
CA SER A 469 -15.39 24.57 13.79
C SER A 469 -15.27 25.21 15.19
N LEU A 470 -14.37 26.19 15.34
CA LEU A 470 -14.23 26.99 16.57
C LEU A 470 -15.22 28.19 16.64
N GLY A 471 -16.14 28.33 15.68
CA GLY A 471 -17.10 29.43 15.62
C GLY A 471 -16.52 30.78 15.17
N ARG A 472 -15.25 30.80 14.73
CA ARG A 472 -14.54 32.01 14.25
C ARG A 472 -14.88 32.28 12.78
N ILE A 473 -16.14 32.59 12.52
CA ILE A 473 -16.71 32.67 11.17
C ILE A 473 -16.03 33.70 10.25
N PRO A 474 -15.72 34.93 10.71
CA PRO A 474 -15.02 35.90 9.85
C PRO A 474 -13.64 35.42 9.36
N GLU A 475 -12.87 34.79 10.23
CA GLU A 475 -11.58 34.23 9.87
C GLU A 475 -11.72 33.00 8.96
N ALA A 476 -12.71 32.16 9.23
CA ALA A 476 -13.03 31.01 8.39
C ALA A 476 -13.37 31.46 6.96
N GLU A 477 -14.26 32.42 6.80
CA GLU A 477 -14.67 32.97 5.50
C GLU A 477 -13.47 33.55 4.74
N ALA A 478 -12.60 34.30 5.41
CA ALA A 478 -11.41 34.90 4.80
C ALA A 478 -10.45 33.85 4.26
N GLU A 479 -10.16 32.81 5.04
CA GLU A 479 -9.24 31.74 4.65
C GLU A 479 -9.84 30.83 3.57
N LEU A 480 -11.11 30.44 3.68
CA LEU A 480 -11.81 29.62 2.68
C LEU A 480 -11.94 30.36 1.34
N TRP A 481 -12.24 31.66 1.38
CA TRP A 481 -12.26 32.48 0.18
C TRP A 481 -10.87 32.57 -0.47
N ALA A 482 -9.82 32.78 0.31
CA ALA A 482 -8.46 32.83 -0.19
C ALA A 482 -8.00 31.45 -0.74
N ALA A 483 -8.43 30.34 -0.13
CA ALA A 483 -8.21 28.99 -0.65
C ALA A 483 -8.87 28.81 -2.03
N LEU A 484 -10.14 29.24 -2.17
CA LEU A 484 -10.86 29.16 -3.43
C LEU A 484 -10.24 30.07 -4.52
N GLN A 485 -9.68 31.25 -4.16
CA GLN A 485 -8.96 32.07 -5.12
C GLN A 485 -7.70 31.39 -5.65
N ALA A 486 -7.01 30.59 -4.83
CA ALA A 486 -5.84 29.84 -5.24
C ALA A 486 -6.19 28.56 -6.04
N ALA A 487 -7.36 27.97 -5.80
CA ALA A 487 -7.86 26.78 -6.50
C ALA A 487 -9.34 26.97 -6.93
N PRO A 488 -9.61 27.80 -7.94
CA PRO A 488 -10.97 28.30 -8.24
C PRO A 488 -11.94 27.24 -8.79
N ASN A 489 -11.45 26.06 -9.15
CA ASN A 489 -12.26 24.96 -9.69
C ASN A 489 -12.25 23.71 -8.79
N ASP A 490 -11.68 23.80 -7.60
CA ASP A 490 -11.72 22.70 -6.64
C ASP A 490 -13.14 22.51 -6.11
N ALA A 491 -13.74 21.36 -6.39
CA ALA A 491 -15.14 21.08 -6.06
C ALA A 491 -15.39 21.08 -4.54
N ASN A 492 -14.43 20.59 -3.75
CA ASN A 492 -14.55 20.56 -2.29
C ASN A 492 -14.50 21.96 -1.69
N MET A 493 -13.59 22.82 -2.17
CA MET A 493 -13.48 24.21 -1.70
C MET A 493 -14.70 25.03 -2.11
N LEU A 494 -15.20 24.85 -3.35
CA LEU A 494 -16.44 25.45 -3.82
C LEU A 494 -17.63 25.04 -2.94
N ASN A 495 -17.77 23.75 -2.69
CA ASN A 495 -18.86 23.20 -1.89
C ASN A 495 -18.79 23.67 -0.44
N TYR A 496 -17.62 23.61 0.18
CA TYR A 496 -17.46 23.94 1.59
C TYR A 496 -17.79 25.42 1.86
N LEU A 497 -17.21 26.35 1.11
CA LEU A 497 -17.48 27.78 1.27
C LEU A 497 -18.95 28.12 0.91
N GLY A 498 -19.46 27.52 -0.16
CA GLY A 498 -20.85 27.67 -0.57
C GLY A 498 -21.81 27.21 0.50
N TYR A 499 -21.57 26.04 1.07
CA TYR A 499 -22.38 25.47 2.16
C TYR A 499 -22.33 26.36 3.42
N LEU A 500 -21.14 26.83 3.82
CA LEU A 500 -20.99 27.76 4.95
C LEU A 500 -21.86 29.00 4.77
N TRP A 501 -21.87 29.60 3.59
CA TRP A 501 -22.67 30.78 3.32
C TRP A 501 -24.18 30.49 3.31
N VAL A 502 -24.58 29.39 2.70
CA VAL A 502 -25.99 28.98 2.62
C VAL A 502 -26.53 28.60 3.99
N ASP A 503 -25.83 27.75 4.72
CA ASP A 503 -26.28 27.23 6.02
C ASP A 503 -26.39 28.36 7.06
N ARG A 504 -25.42 29.26 7.08
CA ARG A 504 -25.44 30.43 7.98
C ARG A 504 -26.34 31.57 7.51
N GLY A 505 -26.92 31.50 6.30
CA GLY A 505 -27.75 32.57 5.73
C GLY A 505 -26.97 33.85 5.42
N LEU A 506 -25.65 33.77 5.22
CA LEU A 506 -24.80 34.95 5.00
C LEU A 506 -24.91 35.47 3.57
N ARG A 507 -24.70 34.62 2.57
CA ARG A 507 -24.70 34.91 1.13
C ARG A 507 -25.36 33.75 0.37
N VAL A 508 -26.67 33.55 0.60
CA VAL A 508 -27.38 32.35 0.15
C VAL A 508 -27.30 32.17 -1.37
N GLU A 509 -27.49 33.22 -2.16
CA GLU A 509 -27.47 33.16 -3.62
C GLU A 509 -26.06 32.91 -4.17
N GLU A 510 -25.06 33.58 -3.61
CA GLU A 510 -23.65 33.37 -4.00
C GLU A 510 -23.18 31.98 -3.60
N GLY A 511 -23.54 31.52 -2.39
CA GLY A 511 -23.24 30.18 -1.91
C GLY A 511 -23.85 29.07 -2.79
N ALA A 512 -25.13 29.24 -3.14
CA ALA A 512 -25.83 28.35 -4.06
C ALA A 512 -25.13 28.25 -5.44
N ALA A 513 -24.65 29.40 -5.94
CA ALA A 513 -23.90 29.42 -7.20
C ALA A 513 -22.54 28.66 -7.10
N LEU A 514 -21.84 28.76 -5.96
CA LEU A 514 -20.61 27.96 -5.72
C LEU A 514 -20.92 26.47 -5.66
N ILE A 515 -21.96 26.08 -4.92
CA ILE A 515 -22.38 24.66 -4.80
C ILE A 515 -22.80 24.11 -6.17
N ALA A 516 -23.54 24.90 -6.98
CA ALA A 516 -23.90 24.47 -8.33
C ALA A 516 -22.68 24.23 -9.23
N ARG A 517 -21.62 25.05 -9.11
CA ARG A 517 -20.36 24.81 -9.80
C ARG A 517 -19.65 23.54 -9.30
N ALA A 518 -19.64 23.31 -7.98
CA ALA A 518 -19.11 22.10 -7.38
C ALA A 518 -19.83 20.85 -7.91
N HIS A 519 -21.18 20.89 -7.94
CA HIS A 519 -21.99 19.79 -8.46
C HIS A 519 -21.76 19.54 -9.95
N ALA A 520 -21.56 20.59 -10.74
CA ALA A 520 -21.25 20.45 -12.16
C ALA A 520 -19.87 19.77 -12.39
N ALA A 521 -18.90 20.00 -11.49
CA ALA A 521 -17.59 19.34 -11.53
C ALA A 521 -17.66 17.88 -11.07
N GLU A 522 -18.45 17.58 -10.03
CA GLU A 522 -18.57 16.24 -9.44
C GLU A 522 -20.04 15.79 -9.34
N PRO A 523 -20.73 15.49 -10.45
CA PRO A 523 -22.17 15.22 -10.43
C PRO A 523 -22.55 13.88 -9.77
N ARG A 524 -21.57 13.00 -9.50
CA ARG A 524 -21.80 11.73 -8.82
C ARG A 524 -21.64 11.81 -7.30
N ASN A 525 -21.12 12.91 -6.79
CA ASN A 525 -20.87 13.09 -5.36
C ASN A 525 -22.19 13.41 -4.64
N GLY A 526 -22.67 12.48 -3.80
CA GLY A 526 -23.93 12.61 -3.07
C GLY A 526 -23.92 13.72 -2.05
N ASN A 527 -22.78 14.01 -1.42
CA ASN A 527 -22.65 15.09 -0.43
C ASN A 527 -22.72 16.47 -1.08
N ILE A 528 -22.11 16.66 -2.26
CA ILE A 528 -22.25 17.92 -3.01
C ILE A 528 -23.68 18.10 -3.52
N GLN A 529 -24.33 17.01 -3.91
CA GLN A 529 -25.72 17.03 -4.32
C GLN A 529 -26.66 17.38 -3.15
N ASP A 530 -26.39 16.87 -1.95
CA ASP A 530 -27.09 17.27 -0.74
C ASP A 530 -26.96 18.78 -0.47
N SER A 531 -25.73 19.30 -0.52
CA SER A 531 -25.48 20.74 -0.38
C SER A 531 -26.29 21.58 -1.38
N LEU A 532 -26.44 21.10 -2.64
CA LEU A 532 -27.27 21.76 -3.64
C LEU A 532 -28.75 21.70 -3.28
N GLY A 533 -29.25 20.58 -2.81
CA GLY A 533 -30.60 20.42 -2.32
C GLY A 533 -30.89 21.31 -1.11
N TRP A 534 -29.96 21.40 -0.17
CA TRP A 534 -30.04 22.31 0.97
C TRP A 534 -30.02 23.79 0.53
N ALA A 535 -29.22 24.15 -0.48
CA ALA A 535 -29.24 25.48 -1.05
C ALA A 535 -30.63 25.85 -1.63
N HIS A 536 -31.26 24.92 -2.37
CA HIS A 536 -32.65 25.13 -2.84
C HIS A 536 -33.62 25.29 -1.67
N PHE A 537 -33.48 24.47 -0.62
CA PHE A 537 -34.31 24.59 0.59
C PHE A 537 -34.18 25.99 1.24
N ARG A 538 -32.93 26.46 1.42
CA ARG A 538 -32.67 27.76 2.04
C ARG A 538 -33.12 28.97 1.16
N GLN A 539 -33.21 28.74 -0.16
CA GLN A 539 -33.81 29.70 -1.10
C GLN A 539 -35.36 29.67 -1.13
N GLY A 540 -35.99 28.75 -0.38
CA GLY A 540 -37.45 28.55 -0.38
C GLY A 540 -37.98 27.78 -1.60
N ARG A 541 -37.08 27.16 -2.40
CA ARG A 541 -37.40 26.37 -3.60
C ARG A 541 -37.59 24.90 -3.19
N PHE A 542 -38.67 24.64 -2.44
CA PHE A 542 -38.85 23.37 -1.74
C PHE A 542 -39.09 22.18 -2.67
N ASP A 543 -39.79 22.34 -3.79
CA ASP A 543 -39.99 21.26 -4.76
C ASP A 543 -38.67 20.82 -5.41
N GLU A 544 -37.80 21.77 -5.74
CA GLU A 544 -36.49 21.52 -6.30
C GLU A 544 -35.55 20.91 -5.23
N ALA A 545 -35.68 21.34 -3.98
CA ALA A 545 -34.97 20.75 -2.85
C ALA A 545 -35.30 19.27 -2.70
N VAL A 546 -36.61 18.91 -2.72
CA VAL A 546 -37.06 17.52 -2.66
C VAL A 546 -36.45 16.70 -3.80
N ALA A 547 -36.58 17.15 -5.04
CA ALA A 547 -36.10 16.44 -6.20
C ALA A 547 -34.58 16.20 -6.16
N THR A 548 -33.81 17.16 -5.63
CA THR A 548 -32.34 17.08 -5.53
C THR A 548 -31.92 16.19 -4.36
N LEU A 549 -32.59 16.30 -3.20
CA LEU A 549 -32.27 15.51 -2.00
C LEU A 549 -32.69 14.04 -2.15
N GLU A 550 -33.79 13.73 -2.85
CA GLU A 550 -34.13 12.33 -3.19
C GLU A 550 -33.00 11.65 -3.97
N GLN A 551 -32.35 12.36 -4.90
CA GLN A 551 -31.19 11.85 -5.63
C GLN A 551 -29.95 11.74 -4.74
N ALA A 552 -29.74 12.68 -3.80
CA ALA A 552 -28.63 12.61 -2.85
C ALA A 552 -28.76 11.40 -1.92
N VAL A 553 -29.97 11.16 -1.37
CA VAL A 553 -30.25 9.97 -0.55
C VAL A 553 -30.07 8.66 -1.35
N ALA A 554 -30.41 8.64 -2.64
CA ALA A 554 -30.20 7.47 -3.49
C ALA A 554 -28.71 7.14 -3.67
N LYS A 555 -27.82 8.14 -3.64
CA LYS A 555 -26.36 7.95 -3.72
C LYS A 555 -25.73 7.60 -2.37
N GLU A 556 -26.20 8.20 -1.29
CA GLU A 556 -25.67 8.08 0.07
C GLU A 556 -26.77 7.67 1.07
N PRO A 557 -27.34 6.46 0.95
CA PRO A 557 -28.53 6.08 1.69
C PRO A 557 -28.30 5.93 3.20
N ALA A 558 -27.06 5.79 3.66
CA ALA A 558 -26.71 5.66 5.07
C ALA A 558 -26.22 6.98 5.71
N ASN A 559 -26.32 8.10 5.01
CA ASN A 559 -25.91 9.40 5.56
C ASN A 559 -27.07 10.07 6.30
N ALA A 560 -26.96 10.13 7.63
CA ALA A 560 -28.00 10.69 8.50
C ALA A 560 -28.32 12.18 8.21
N GLU A 561 -27.32 12.97 7.80
CA GLU A 561 -27.50 14.40 7.47
C GLU A 561 -28.34 14.58 6.20
N ILE A 562 -28.02 13.84 5.14
CA ILE A 562 -28.75 13.89 3.86
C ILE A 562 -30.21 13.45 4.04
N VAL A 563 -30.42 12.39 4.86
CA VAL A 563 -31.77 11.88 5.16
C VAL A 563 -32.56 12.89 5.99
N ASP A 564 -31.92 13.60 6.92
CA ASP A 564 -32.54 14.66 7.72
C ASP A 564 -32.99 15.85 6.82
N HIS A 565 -32.11 16.31 5.94
CA HIS A 565 -32.42 17.40 4.97
C HIS A 565 -33.59 17.01 4.07
N LEU A 566 -33.69 15.77 3.62
CA LEU A 566 -34.81 15.28 2.83
C LEU A 566 -36.13 15.32 3.65
N GLY A 567 -36.07 14.92 4.91
CA GLY A 567 -37.21 15.02 5.84
C GLY A 567 -37.71 16.46 5.96
N ASP A 568 -36.78 17.40 6.16
CA ASP A 568 -37.09 18.83 6.25
C ASP A 568 -37.74 19.36 4.94
N ALA A 569 -37.22 18.94 3.77
CA ALA A 569 -37.77 19.31 2.48
C ALA A 569 -39.18 18.73 2.26
N TYR A 570 -39.43 17.47 2.60
CA TYR A 570 -40.76 16.88 2.52
C TYR A 570 -41.77 17.60 3.41
N TRP A 571 -41.37 17.96 4.62
CA TRP A 571 -42.24 18.71 5.51
C TRP A 571 -42.71 20.02 4.88
N ARG A 572 -41.78 20.77 4.24
CA ARG A 572 -42.09 22.06 3.61
C ARG A 572 -43.05 21.99 2.42
N VAL A 573 -43.04 20.89 1.68
CA VAL A 573 -43.97 20.63 0.56
C VAL A 573 -45.28 19.96 1.02
N GLY A 574 -45.50 19.78 2.35
CA GLY A 574 -46.71 19.19 2.91
C GLY A 574 -46.75 17.66 2.92
N ARG A 575 -45.63 16.99 2.55
CA ARG A 575 -45.48 15.53 2.59
C ARG A 575 -45.07 15.07 4.00
N GLN A 576 -45.93 15.38 5.00
CA GLN A 576 -45.57 15.21 6.41
C GLN A 576 -45.25 13.77 6.81
N ARG A 577 -45.98 12.77 6.28
CA ARG A 577 -45.71 11.37 6.59
C ARG A 577 -44.35 10.91 6.08
N GLU A 578 -43.99 11.34 4.86
CA GLU A 578 -42.70 11.04 4.30
C GLU A 578 -41.56 11.73 5.07
N ALA A 579 -41.82 12.95 5.58
CA ALA A 579 -40.88 13.64 6.46
C ALA A 579 -40.63 12.87 7.75
N GLU A 580 -41.72 12.43 8.43
CA GLU A 580 -41.63 11.61 9.64
C GLU A 580 -40.83 10.32 9.39
N TRP A 581 -41.08 9.62 8.28
CA TRP A 581 -40.34 8.41 7.93
C TRP A 581 -38.84 8.67 7.71
N GLN A 582 -38.45 9.78 7.10
CA GLN A 582 -37.03 10.12 6.96
C GLN A 582 -36.41 10.45 8.31
N TRP A 583 -37.09 11.22 9.17
CA TRP A 583 -36.59 11.54 10.50
C TRP A 583 -36.49 10.31 11.42
N GLU A 584 -37.47 9.39 11.37
CA GLU A 584 -37.37 8.09 12.05
C GLU A 584 -36.15 7.29 11.55
N ARG A 585 -35.93 7.29 10.25
CA ARG A 585 -34.76 6.63 9.63
C ARG A 585 -33.45 7.24 10.11
N VAL A 586 -33.35 8.55 10.25
CA VAL A 586 -32.14 9.21 10.81
C VAL A 586 -31.75 8.57 12.14
N LEU A 587 -32.72 8.30 13.03
CA LEU A 587 -32.46 7.71 14.35
C LEU A 587 -31.87 6.28 14.26
N THR A 588 -32.06 5.58 13.13
CA THR A 588 -31.50 4.25 12.89
C THR A 588 -30.08 4.30 12.28
N LEU A 589 -29.62 5.47 11.85
CA LEU A 589 -28.34 5.69 11.17
C LEU A 589 -27.23 6.16 12.13
N ASP A 590 -27.39 5.96 13.42
CA ASP A 590 -26.45 6.38 14.48
C ASP A 590 -26.01 7.86 14.37
N PRO A 591 -26.95 8.81 14.37
CA PRO A 591 -26.65 10.24 14.28
C PRO A 591 -25.91 10.72 15.54
N ASP A 592 -25.13 11.81 15.39
CA ASP A 592 -24.57 12.49 16.55
C ASP A 592 -25.67 13.00 17.52
N ALA A 593 -25.28 13.34 18.77
CA ALA A 593 -26.23 13.68 19.82
C ALA A 593 -27.05 14.95 19.50
N GLU A 594 -26.47 15.93 18.81
CA GLU A 594 -27.15 17.18 18.42
C GLU A 594 -28.23 16.89 17.38
N ARG A 595 -27.89 16.15 16.32
CA ARG A 595 -28.82 15.74 15.28
C ARG A 595 -29.93 14.86 15.83
N ARG A 596 -29.61 13.90 16.70
CA ARG A 596 -30.60 13.05 17.37
C ARG A 596 -31.63 13.90 18.10
N ALA A 597 -31.21 14.82 18.95
CA ALA A 597 -32.12 15.71 19.71
C ALA A 597 -32.94 16.63 18.78
N GLY A 598 -32.32 17.12 17.70
CA GLY A 598 -33.01 17.91 16.67
C GLY A 598 -34.11 17.12 15.98
N VAL A 599 -33.83 15.91 15.56
CA VAL A 599 -34.78 15.01 14.88
C VAL A 599 -35.94 14.59 15.81
N GLU A 600 -35.64 14.24 17.05
CA GLU A 600 -36.67 13.93 18.06
C GLU A 600 -37.63 15.12 18.27
N THR A 601 -37.09 16.36 18.26
CA THR A 601 -37.89 17.56 18.34
C THR A 601 -38.78 17.76 17.10
N LYS A 602 -38.25 17.47 15.89
CA LYS A 602 -38.98 17.52 14.63
C LYS A 602 -40.14 16.49 14.60
N LEU A 603 -39.90 15.28 15.11
CA LEU A 603 -40.92 14.24 15.23
C LEU A 603 -42.05 14.63 16.21
N ASP A 604 -41.73 15.32 17.31
CA ASP A 604 -42.72 15.76 18.33
C ASP A 604 -43.54 16.95 17.87
N ARG A 605 -42.95 17.92 17.16
CA ARG A 605 -43.57 19.25 16.92
C ARG A 605 -43.61 19.66 15.46
N GLY A 606 -43.00 18.93 14.56
CA GLY A 606 -42.75 19.34 13.19
C GLY A 606 -41.72 20.47 13.06
N LEU A 607 -41.53 20.96 11.84
CA LEU A 607 -40.70 22.15 11.61
C LEU A 607 -41.53 23.42 11.88
N PRO A 608 -40.93 24.44 12.55
CA PRO A 608 -41.58 25.73 12.73
C PRO A 608 -41.86 26.39 11.37
N ASP A 609 -42.90 27.22 11.29
CA ASP A 609 -43.28 27.91 10.04
C ASP A 609 -42.11 28.71 9.44
N ALA A 610 -42.07 28.78 8.10
CA ALA A 610 -41.01 29.44 7.34
C ALA A 610 -41.06 30.98 7.52
N GLY A 611 -40.88 31.49 8.69
CA GLY A 611 -40.96 32.91 9.04
C GLY A 611 -40.83 33.16 10.55
N SER A 612 -40.93 32.13 11.36
CA SER A 612 -40.64 32.20 12.80
C SER A 612 -39.12 32.04 12.98
N ALA A 613 -38.42 33.15 13.24
CA ALA A 613 -37.03 33.12 13.64
C ALA A 613 -36.88 32.18 14.86
N PRO A 614 -35.82 31.33 14.93
CA PRO A 614 -35.55 30.57 16.14
C PRO A 614 -35.35 31.56 17.29
N ALA A 615 -36.15 31.41 18.35
CA ALA A 615 -36.02 32.21 19.55
C ALA A 615 -34.64 31.96 20.18
N GLY A 616 -33.77 32.94 20.10
CA GLY A 616 -32.70 33.19 21.04
C GLY A 616 -31.62 32.10 21.21
N VAL A 617 -30.53 32.21 20.46
CA VAL A 617 -29.22 32.06 21.07
C VAL A 617 -28.75 33.47 21.40
N SER A 618 -28.90 33.84 22.68
CA SER A 618 -28.33 35.06 23.24
C SER A 618 -26.81 34.97 23.19
N GLN A 619 -26.20 36.07 22.84
CA GLN A 619 -24.79 36.44 22.69
C GLN A 619 -23.82 35.78 23.65
#